data_4d183636c38bf94ebe4529c545b77c99
#
_entry.id   4d183636c38bf94ebe4529c545b77c99
#
_cell.length_a   1.000
_cell.length_b   1.000
_cell.length_c   1.000
_cell.angle_alpha   90.00
_cell.angle_beta   90.00
_cell.angle_gamma   90.00
#
_symmetry.space_group_name_H-M   'P 1'
#
loop_
_entity.id
_entity.type
_entity.pdbx_description
1 polymer ?
#
loop_
_entity_poly.entity_id
_entity_poly.type
_entity_poly.pdbx_seq_one_letter_code
_entity_poly.pdbx_strand_id
1 'polypeptide(L)'
;MNNKSWKIFRGTPEQPHNGIERLPEPPSWRKFDKKGRGTTYQTRPEEIELVNAALYLRRPLLVTGKPGTGKTSLAYAVAQELQLGEVLRWNITTRSHLQQGLYSYDAIGRLQDAQGSGKDNLREIGKYIQLGPLGTALLPSTYPRVLLIDEMDKSDIDLPNDLLTIFEEGEFEIPELTRISDQFTNIVVKTWDNKTTTIHSGKVTCEAFPFVVLTSNGEREFTPAFLRRCLRLDLGEPTPKELEAIVKAHLGDSIEQAKPIIETFLERQKKGDLATDQLLNAIYLLTKTVNTEYSPIGESQEEDKDQKKERLIDRLLQYLSSI
;
A
#
# COMPACT_ATOMS: atom_id res chain seq x y z
N MET A 1 -7.11 13.02 -41.22
CA MET A 1 -7.97 11.83 -41.06
C MET A 1 -7.81 11.33 -39.64
N ASN A 2 -8.84 11.58 -38.79
CA ASN A 2 -8.80 11.24 -37.37
C ASN A 2 -8.99 9.73 -37.18
N ASN A 3 -7.89 9.01 -37.03
CA ASN A 3 -7.93 7.59 -36.70
C ASN A 3 -8.26 7.45 -35.20
N LYS A 4 -9.53 7.22 -34.88
CA LYS A 4 -10.08 7.17 -33.50
C LYS A 4 -9.86 5.83 -32.80
N SER A 5 -8.81 5.08 -33.14
CA SER A 5 -8.47 3.84 -32.42
C SER A 5 -7.94 4.15 -31.02
N TRP A 6 -8.39 3.40 -30.00
CA TRP A 6 -7.84 3.48 -28.64
C TRP A 6 -6.38 3.00 -28.57
N LYS A 7 -5.93 2.16 -29.55
CA LYS A 7 -4.56 1.66 -29.62
C LYS A 7 -3.59 2.83 -29.85
N ILE A 8 -2.74 3.09 -28.89
CA ILE A 8 -1.66 4.08 -28.97
C ILE A 8 -0.47 3.45 -29.68
N PHE A 9 -0.01 2.27 -29.21
CA PHE A 9 1.02 1.51 -29.87
C PHE A 9 0.45 0.75 -31.08
N ARG A 10 1.07 0.88 -32.24
CA ARG A 10 0.60 0.33 -33.53
C ARG A 10 1.41 -0.86 -34.02
N GLY A 11 2.57 -1.15 -33.40
CA GLY A 11 3.47 -2.21 -33.81
C GLY A 11 4.30 -1.85 -35.06
N THR A 12 4.46 -0.57 -35.37
CA THR A 12 5.22 -0.04 -36.53
C THR A 12 6.37 0.85 -36.04
N PRO A 13 7.44 0.27 -35.42
CA PRO A 13 8.51 1.06 -34.80
C PRO A 13 9.29 1.90 -35.83
N GLU A 14 9.26 1.53 -37.11
CA GLU A 14 9.86 2.27 -38.22
C GLU A 14 9.08 3.54 -38.59
N GLN A 15 7.88 3.74 -38.05
CA GLN A 15 7.04 4.92 -38.29
C GLN A 15 6.72 5.65 -36.97
N PRO A 16 7.64 6.43 -36.40
CA PRO A 16 7.39 7.17 -35.17
C PRO A 16 6.19 8.10 -35.28
N HIS A 17 5.42 8.21 -34.23
CA HIS A 17 4.24 9.07 -34.16
C HIS A 17 3.95 9.57 -32.74
N ASN A 18 3.22 10.67 -32.62
CA ASN A 18 2.85 11.32 -31.35
C ASN A 18 1.60 10.69 -30.69
N GLY A 19 1.34 9.41 -30.91
CA GLY A 19 0.14 8.71 -30.38
C GLY A 19 0.04 8.78 -28.84
N ILE A 20 1.16 8.95 -28.16
CA ILE A 20 1.23 9.05 -26.69
C ILE A 20 0.44 10.23 -26.11
N GLU A 21 0.28 11.33 -26.86
CA GLU A 21 -0.48 12.53 -26.44
C GLU A 21 -1.97 12.23 -26.23
N ARG A 22 -2.47 11.09 -26.73
CA ARG A 22 -3.85 10.64 -26.56
C ARG A 22 -4.04 9.78 -25.31
N LEU A 23 -2.97 9.51 -24.54
CA LEU A 23 -3.09 8.72 -23.32
C LEU A 23 -3.98 9.48 -22.31
N PRO A 24 -5.09 8.90 -21.86
CA PRO A 24 -5.96 9.56 -20.89
C PRO A 24 -5.28 9.65 -19.52
N GLU A 25 -5.84 10.48 -18.65
CA GLU A 25 -5.47 10.52 -17.23
C GLU A 25 -5.46 9.10 -16.62
N PRO A 26 -4.49 8.78 -15.78
CA PRO A 26 -4.44 7.47 -15.14
C PRO A 26 -5.66 7.26 -14.24
N PRO A 27 -6.13 6.03 -14.08
CA PRO A 27 -7.20 5.73 -13.14
C PRO A 27 -6.80 6.10 -11.71
N SER A 28 -7.79 6.41 -10.86
CA SER A 28 -7.58 6.92 -9.50
C SER A 28 -6.63 6.05 -8.67
N TRP A 29 -6.71 4.72 -8.82
CA TRP A 29 -5.85 3.75 -8.12
C TRP A 29 -4.41 3.64 -8.67
N ARG A 30 -4.11 4.28 -9.81
CA ARG A 30 -2.76 4.38 -10.41
C ARG A 30 -2.15 5.76 -10.29
N LYS A 31 -2.87 6.73 -9.73
CA LYS A 31 -2.29 8.04 -9.42
C LYS A 31 -1.27 7.89 -8.31
N PHE A 32 -0.09 8.49 -8.51
CA PHE A 32 0.98 8.46 -7.51
C PHE A 32 0.75 9.48 -6.37
N ASP A 33 -0.32 10.25 -6.45
CA ASP A 33 -0.73 11.15 -5.36
C ASP A 33 -1.20 10.33 -4.15
N LYS A 34 -0.50 10.50 -3.03
CA LYS A 34 -0.81 9.81 -1.77
C LYS A 34 -2.05 10.38 -1.08
N LYS A 35 -2.44 11.63 -1.36
CA LYS A 35 -3.51 12.35 -0.65
C LYS A 35 -4.91 11.82 -0.94
N GLY A 36 -5.14 11.18 -2.08
CA GLY A 36 -6.46 10.63 -2.46
C GLY A 36 -6.66 9.15 -2.11
N ARG A 37 -5.64 8.47 -1.59
CA ARG A 37 -5.77 7.06 -1.21
C ARG A 37 -6.68 6.94 0.01
N GLY A 38 -7.67 6.05 -0.06
CA GLY A 38 -8.64 5.83 1.02
C GLY A 38 -9.98 6.56 0.84
N THR A 39 -10.06 7.66 0.05
CA THR A 39 -11.31 8.41 -0.15
C THR A 39 -12.41 7.62 -0.85
N THR A 40 -12.05 6.64 -1.67
CA THR A 40 -12.96 5.76 -2.42
C THR A 40 -13.22 4.44 -1.71
N TYR A 41 -12.62 4.22 -0.54
CA TYR A 41 -12.78 2.98 0.22
C TYR A 41 -14.22 2.84 0.73
N GLN A 42 -14.81 1.67 0.51
CA GLN A 42 -16.16 1.34 0.97
C GLN A 42 -16.06 0.47 2.22
N THR A 43 -16.29 1.07 3.38
CA THR A 43 -16.12 0.43 4.69
C THR A 43 -17.33 -0.43 5.05
N ARG A 44 -17.10 -1.62 5.59
CA ARG A 44 -18.14 -2.51 6.14
C ARG A 44 -18.36 -2.24 7.63
N PRO A 45 -19.55 -2.53 8.18
CA PRO A 45 -19.83 -2.36 9.61
C PRO A 45 -18.82 -3.06 10.53
N GLU A 46 -18.43 -4.30 10.22
CA GLU A 46 -17.44 -5.06 10.97
C GLU A 46 -16.06 -4.41 10.99
N GLU A 47 -15.65 -3.81 9.86
CA GLU A 47 -14.39 -3.07 9.76
C GLU A 47 -14.41 -1.84 10.69
N ILE A 48 -15.54 -1.12 10.74
CA ILE A 48 -15.72 0.04 11.63
C ILE A 48 -15.57 -0.39 13.10
N GLU A 49 -16.22 -1.48 13.49
CA GLU A 49 -16.16 -2.00 14.85
C GLU A 49 -14.72 -2.39 15.25
N LEU A 50 -14.02 -3.16 14.41
CA LEU A 50 -12.68 -3.64 14.72
C LEU A 50 -11.62 -2.54 14.64
N VAL A 51 -11.75 -1.57 13.74
CA VAL A 51 -10.88 -0.39 13.71
C VAL A 51 -11.03 0.40 15.01
N ASN A 52 -12.27 0.67 15.45
CA ASN A 52 -12.50 1.37 16.70
C ASN A 52 -11.97 0.56 17.89
N ALA A 53 -12.20 -0.75 17.94
CA ALA A 53 -11.65 -1.62 18.98
C ALA A 53 -10.10 -1.55 19.01
N ALA A 54 -9.44 -1.56 17.86
CA ALA A 54 -7.99 -1.44 17.76
C ALA A 54 -7.49 -0.09 18.31
N LEU A 55 -8.18 1.00 17.98
CA LEU A 55 -7.86 2.34 18.49
C LEU A 55 -8.05 2.44 20.00
N TYR A 56 -9.18 1.94 20.56
CA TYR A 56 -9.45 1.99 22.00
C TYR A 56 -8.51 1.10 22.82
N LEU A 57 -8.25 -0.12 22.33
CA LEU A 57 -7.44 -1.12 23.04
C LEU A 57 -5.93 -0.94 22.81
N ARG A 58 -5.52 -0.03 21.92
CA ARG A 58 -4.11 0.16 21.53
C ARG A 58 -3.46 -1.16 21.07
N ARG A 59 -4.18 -1.92 20.26
CA ARG A 59 -3.75 -3.21 19.76
C ARG A 59 -3.60 -3.20 18.24
N PRO A 60 -2.61 -3.93 17.69
CA PRO A 60 -2.48 -4.09 16.25
C PRO A 60 -3.72 -4.76 15.64
N LEU A 61 -4.12 -4.32 14.45
CA LEU A 61 -5.16 -4.91 13.64
C LEU A 61 -4.53 -5.75 12.52
N LEU A 62 -4.66 -7.07 12.63
CA LEU A 62 -4.26 -8.01 11.57
C LEU A 62 -5.42 -8.17 10.59
N VAL A 63 -5.21 -7.70 9.36
CA VAL A 63 -6.19 -7.74 8.26
C VAL A 63 -5.78 -8.83 7.29
N THR A 64 -6.58 -9.89 7.22
CA THR A 64 -6.40 -11.02 6.32
C THR A 64 -7.39 -10.96 5.15
N GLY A 65 -7.11 -11.69 4.07
CA GLY A 65 -8.00 -11.79 2.92
C GLY A 65 -7.24 -11.97 1.61
N LYS A 66 -7.95 -12.34 0.55
CA LYS A 66 -7.37 -12.54 -0.78
C LYS A 66 -6.72 -11.25 -1.34
N PRO A 67 -5.80 -11.36 -2.31
CA PRO A 67 -5.29 -10.19 -3.04
C PRO A 67 -6.43 -9.34 -3.62
N GLY A 68 -6.29 -8.00 -3.56
CA GLY A 68 -7.28 -7.09 -4.13
C GLY A 68 -8.54 -6.84 -3.30
N THR A 69 -8.66 -7.38 -2.07
CA THR A 69 -9.82 -7.14 -1.17
C THR A 69 -9.80 -5.78 -0.46
N GLY A 70 -8.75 -4.97 -0.64
CA GLY A 70 -8.68 -3.63 -0.05
C GLY A 70 -7.95 -3.54 1.29
N LYS A 71 -7.26 -4.60 1.75
CA LYS A 71 -6.52 -4.63 3.03
C LYS A 71 -5.65 -3.39 3.28
N THR A 72 -4.81 -3.08 2.33
CA THR A 72 -3.92 -1.90 2.39
C THR A 72 -4.71 -0.59 2.40
N SER A 73 -5.83 -0.52 1.67
CA SER A 73 -6.66 0.69 1.53
C SER A 73 -7.35 1.08 2.84
N LEU A 74 -7.68 0.13 3.71
CA LEU A 74 -8.27 0.39 5.02
C LEU A 74 -7.41 1.33 5.87
N ALA A 75 -6.09 1.12 5.92
CA ALA A 75 -5.18 2.00 6.67
C ALA A 75 -5.21 3.44 6.15
N TYR A 76 -5.29 3.62 4.84
CA TYR A 76 -5.41 4.96 4.23
C TYR A 76 -6.78 5.59 4.49
N ALA A 77 -7.86 4.80 4.50
CA ALA A 77 -9.21 5.29 4.81
C ALA A 77 -9.27 5.82 6.26
N VAL A 78 -8.76 5.08 7.22
CA VAL A 78 -8.70 5.48 8.63
C VAL A 78 -7.84 6.73 8.81
N ALA A 79 -6.65 6.78 8.18
CA ALA A 79 -5.76 7.95 8.24
C ALA A 79 -6.43 9.21 7.69
N GLN A 80 -7.18 9.07 6.59
CA GLN A 80 -7.90 10.16 5.94
C GLN A 80 -9.06 10.66 6.78
N GLU A 81 -9.93 9.76 7.26
CA GLU A 81 -11.12 10.09 8.04
C GLU A 81 -10.77 10.75 9.37
N LEU A 82 -9.81 10.17 10.10
CA LEU A 82 -9.39 10.65 11.42
C LEU A 82 -8.31 11.74 11.38
N GLN A 83 -7.87 12.17 10.18
CA GLN A 83 -6.85 13.20 9.98
C GLN A 83 -5.52 12.89 10.70
N LEU A 84 -5.11 11.63 10.70
CA LEU A 84 -3.90 11.16 11.39
C LEU A 84 -2.59 11.39 10.61
N GLY A 85 -2.66 12.12 9.51
CA GLY A 85 -1.52 12.44 8.67
C GLY A 85 -1.14 11.34 7.67
N GLU A 86 0.11 11.36 7.23
CA GLU A 86 0.60 10.40 6.22
C GLU A 86 0.77 9.01 6.82
N VAL A 87 0.30 7.99 6.09
CA VAL A 87 0.48 6.58 6.45
C VAL A 87 1.96 6.20 6.33
N LEU A 88 2.53 5.73 7.42
CA LEU A 88 3.88 5.19 7.47
C LEU A 88 3.83 3.74 6.99
N ARG A 89 4.24 3.51 5.74
CA ARG A 89 4.16 2.18 5.14
C ARG A 89 5.50 1.47 5.20
N TRP A 90 5.45 0.23 5.68
CA TRP A 90 6.54 -0.73 5.68
C TRP A 90 6.17 -1.96 4.87
N ASN A 91 6.70 -2.08 3.66
CA ASN A 91 6.52 -3.27 2.83
C ASN A 91 7.46 -4.37 3.32
N ILE A 92 6.89 -5.50 3.69
CA ILE A 92 7.65 -6.65 4.17
C ILE A 92 8.14 -7.50 3.01
N THR A 93 9.34 -7.98 3.15
CA THR A 93 9.97 -8.96 2.26
C THR A 93 10.66 -10.04 3.11
N THR A 94 11.12 -11.11 2.51
CA THR A 94 11.87 -12.18 3.20
C THR A 94 13.17 -11.70 3.86
N ARG A 95 13.64 -10.48 3.53
CA ARG A 95 14.86 -9.87 4.09
C ARG A 95 14.55 -8.81 5.14
N SER A 96 13.28 -8.55 5.40
CA SER A 96 12.88 -7.54 6.38
C SER A 96 13.14 -8.03 7.79
N HIS A 97 13.77 -7.20 8.61
CA HIS A 97 14.06 -7.45 10.02
C HIS A 97 13.73 -6.23 10.87
N LEU A 98 13.50 -6.41 12.16
CA LEU A 98 12.99 -5.39 13.08
C LEU A 98 13.79 -4.08 13.01
N GLN A 99 15.12 -4.14 12.99
CA GLN A 99 15.95 -2.93 12.96
C GLN A 99 15.66 -2.04 11.77
N GLN A 100 15.40 -2.60 10.57
CA GLN A 100 15.02 -1.80 9.39
C GLN A 100 13.71 -1.04 9.59
N GLY A 101 12.76 -1.64 10.30
CA GLY A 101 11.52 -0.97 10.69
C GLY A 101 11.75 0.16 11.67
N LEU A 102 12.72 0.03 12.59
CA LEU A 102 13.03 1.00 13.62
C LEU A 102 13.92 2.13 13.10
N TYR A 103 15.09 1.81 12.58
CA TYR A 103 16.03 2.78 12.02
C TYR A 103 17.07 2.13 11.12
N SER A 104 17.78 2.95 10.36
CA SER A 104 18.98 2.60 9.61
C SER A 104 20.13 3.53 10.01
N TYR A 105 21.36 3.00 9.99
CA TYR A 105 22.57 3.73 10.26
C TYR A 105 23.57 3.55 9.10
N ASP A 106 23.98 4.66 8.48
CA ASP A 106 24.98 4.68 7.41
C ASP A 106 26.40 4.80 7.99
N ALA A 107 26.92 3.68 8.47
CA ALA A 107 28.27 3.60 9.02
C ALA A 107 29.36 3.87 7.96
N ILE A 108 29.11 3.47 6.71
CA ILE A 108 30.08 3.64 5.61
C ILE A 108 30.18 5.11 5.23
N GLY A 109 29.05 5.79 5.04
CA GLY A 109 29.05 7.23 4.74
C GLY A 109 29.73 8.03 5.84
N ARG A 110 29.47 7.70 7.12
CA ARG A 110 30.16 8.34 8.24
C ARG A 110 31.66 8.14 8.19
N LEU A 111 32.15 6.92 7.92
CA LEU A 111 33.58 6.62 7.84
C LEU A 111 34.25 7.39 6.69
N GLN A 112 33.59 7.48 5.54
CA GLN A 112 34.10 8.22 4.39
C GLN A 112 34.22 9.72 4.68
N ASP A 113 33.22 10.31 5.32
CA ASP A 113 33.24 11.72 5.70
C ASP A 113 34.31 12.03 6.75
N ALA A 114 34.51 11.12 7.72
CA ALA A 114 35.59 11.24 8.73
C ALA A 114 36.97 11.19 8.11
N GLN A 115 37.19 10.32 7.12
CA GLN A 115 38.47 10.23 6.38
C GLN A 115 38.72 11.48 5.51
N GLY A 116 37.68 12.01 4.87
CA GLY A 116 37.77 13.19 4.01
C GLY A 116 38.02 14.48 4.79
N SER A 117 37.43 14.64 5.96
CA SER A 117 37.52 15.85 6.80
C SER A 117 38.65 15.80 7.84
N GLY A 118 39.24 14.63 8.09
CA GLY A 118 40.24 14.40 9.13
C GLY A 118 39.69 14.53 10.57
N LYS A 119 38.38 14.66 10.75
CA LYS A 119 37.71 14.77 12.06
C LYS A 119 36.38 14.01 12.06
N ASP A 120 36.23 13.05 12.97
CA ASP A 120 34.92 12.44 13.28
C ASP A 120 34.15 13.40 14.21
N ASN A 121 33.18 14.12 13.69
CA ASN A 121 32.32 14.98 14.48
C ASN A 121 31.17 14.16 15.07
N LEU A 122 31.36 13.64 16.29
CA LEU A 122 30.35 12.86 17.00
C LEU A 122 28.97 13.55 17.10
N ARG A 123 28.95 14.88 17.18
CA ARG A 123 27.70 15.65 17.23
C ARG A 123 26.88 15.54 15.95
N GLU A 124 27.51 15.23 14.84
CA GLU A 124 26.85 15.12 13.53
C GLU A 124 26.38 13.69 13.18
N ILE A 125 26.51 12.74 14.11
CA ILE A 125 26.12 11.33 13.90
C ILE A 125 24.67 11.18 13.42
N GLY A 126 23.79 12.07 13.83
CA GLY A 126 22.39 12.05 13.43
C GLY A 126 22.15 12.18 11.93
N LYS A 127 23.10 12.73 11.15
CA LYS A 127 23.04 12.81 9.69
C LYS A 127 23.01 11.42 9.04
N TYR A 128 23.63 10.45 9.69
CA TYR A 128 23.79 9.07 9.22
C TYR A 128 22.71 8.14 9.77
N ILE A 129 21.76 8.68 10.56
CA ILE A 129 20.65 7.92 11.15
C ILE A 129 19.35 8.38 10.52
N GLN A 130 18.59 7.42 10.02
CA GLN A 130 17.22 7.63 9.56
C GLN A 130 16.30 6.65 10.26
N LEU A 131 15.23 7.17 10.89
CA LEU A 131 14.19 6.32 11.45
C LEU A 131 13.44 5.59 10.34
N GLY A 132 13.17 4.32 10.56
CA GLY A 132 12.28 3.52 9.73
C GLY A 132 10.80 3.86 9.97
N PRO A 133 9.87 3.21 9.24
CA PRO A 133 8.43 3.46 9.41
C PRO A 133 7.93 3.19 10.82
N LEU A 134 8.34 2.08 11.44
CA LEU A 134 7.99 1.72 12.82
C LEU A 134 8.61 2.70 13.83
N GLY A 135 9.91 2.99 13.70
CA GLY A 135 10.57 3.95 14.59
C GLY A 135 9.98 5.35 14.50
N THR A 136 9.57 5.78 13.30
CA THR A 136 8.86 7.05 13.11
C THR A 136 7.45 7.02 13.72
N ALA A 137 6.75 5.87 13.65
CA ALA A 137 5.43 5.73 14.24
C ALA A 137 5.44 5.79 15.77
N LEU A 138 6.53 5.35 16.40
CA LEU A 138 6.73 5.34 17.85
C LEU A 138 7.24 6.66 18.42
N LEU A 139 7.49 7.67 17.59
CA LEU A 139 7.86 9.00 18.11
C LEU A 139 6.76 9.58 19.00
N PRO A 140 7.14 10.31 20.07
CA PRO A 140 6.17 11.02 20.91
C PRO A 140 5.25 11.90 20.07
N SER A 141 3.95 11.72 20.24
CA SER A 141 2.92 12.48 19.51
C SER A 141 1.62 12.54 20.29
N THR A 142 0.85 13.60 20.12
CA THR A 142 -0.46 13.78 20.78
C THR A 142 -1.50 12.78 20.28
N TYR A 143 -1.44 12.44 18.99
CA TYR A 143 -2.37 11.51 18.33
C TYR A 143 -1.63 10.32 17.75
N PRO A 144 -2.27 9.14 17.68
CA PRO A 144 -1.64 7.97 17.09
C PRO A 144 -1.29 8.21 15.62
N ARG A 145 -0.08 7.82 15.22
CA ARG A 145 0.31 7.74 13.81
C ARG A 145 -0.23 6.46 13.20
N VAL A 146 -0.49 6.46 11.89
CA VAL A 146 -0.90 5.24 11.20
C VAL A 146 0.32 4.51 10.65
N LEU A 147 0.54 3.29 11.12
CA LEU A 147 1.59 2.38 10.64
C LEU A 147 0.94 1.23 9.87
N LEU A 148 1.30 1.09 8.61
CA LEU A 148 0.91 -0.02 7.75
C LEU A 148 2.10 -0.95 7.53
N ILE A 149 2.05 -2.15 8.09
CA ILE A 149 3.01 -3.23 7.85
C ILE A 149 2.38 -4.17 6.82
N ASP A 150 2.82 -4.05 5.57
CA ASP A 150 2.15 -4.66 4.42
C ASP A 150 2.80 -5.98 4.04
N GLU A 151 1.99 -7.02 3.79
CA GLU A 151 2.40 -8.38 3.41
C GLU A 151 3.23 -9.09 4.50
N MET A 152 2.74 -9.07 5.75
CA MET A 152 3.43 -9.63 6.91
C MET A 152 3.73 -11.14 6.80
N ASP A 153 2.93 -11.88 6.06
CA ASP A 153 3.12 -13.29 5.75
C ASP A 153 4.37 -13.59 4.90
N LYS A 154 4.97 -12.57 4.26
CA LYS A 154 6.25 -12.69 3.54
C LYS A 154 7.49 -12.55 4.41
N SER A 155 7.35 -12.15 5.69
CA SER A 155 8.49 -12.01 6.60
C SER A 155 9.16 -13.36 6.89
N ASP A 156 10.32 -13.36 7.51
CA ASP A 156 10.81 -14.56 8.21
C ASP A 156 9.88 -14.90 9.40
N ILE A 157 10.19 -16.02 10.09
CA ILE A 157 9.36 -16.53 11.18
C ILE A 157 9.51 -15.71 12.46
N ASP A 158 10.60 -14.98 12.60
CA ASP A 158 10.97 -14.29 13.85
C ASP A 158 10.38 -12.89 13.92
N LEU A 159 10.30 -12.18 12.79
CA LEU A 159 9.84 -10.79 12.75
C LEU A 159 8.47 -10.55 13.43
N PRO A 160 7.43 -11.40 13.29
CA PRO A 160 6.18 -11.22 14.03
C PRO A 160 6.37 -11.22 15.54
N ASN A 161 7.25 -12.08 16.06
CA ASN A 161 7.51 -12.19 17.48
C ASN A 161 8.35 -11.00 17.99
N ASP A 162 9.33 -10.55 17.21
CA ASP A 162 10.15 -9.38 17.53
C ASP A 162 9.30 -8.11 17.64
N LEU A 163 8.31 -7.96 16.75
CA LEU A 163 7.36 -6.85 16.80
C LEU A 163 6.52 -6.84 18.08
N LEU A 164 6.22 -8.01 18.66
CA LEU A 164 5.42 -8.06 19.88
C LEU A 164 6.06 -7.34 21.06
N THR A 165 7.37 -7.50 21.24
CA THR A 165 8.12 -6.82 22.28
C THR A 165 8.01 -5.30 22.13
N ILE A 166 8.23 -4.81 20.92
CA ILE A 166 8.12 -3.36 20.63
C ILE A 166 6.68 -2.85 20.82
N PHE A 167 5.66 -3.63 20.48
CA PHE A 167 4.27 -3.24 20.69
C PHE A 167 3.84 -3.27 22.16
N GLU A 168 4.46 -4.10 22.98
CA GLU A 168 4.19 -4.17 24.43
C GLU A 168 4.91 -3.07 25.20
N GLU A 169 6.17 -2.81 24.86
CA GLU A 169 7.01 -1.83 25.55
C GLU A 169 6.80 -0.40 25.04
N GLY A 170 6.47 -0.22 23.78
CA GLY A 170 6.27 1.09 23.16
C GLY A 170 7.55 1.91 23.06
N GLU A 171 8.74 1.29 23.19
CA GLU A 171 10.01 1.98 23.18
C GLU A 171 11.11 1.19 22.48
N PHE A 172 12.16 1.87 22.05
CA PHE A 172 13.39 1.27 21.54
C PHE A 172 14.59 2.20 21.73
N GLU A 173 15.77 1.64 21.65
CA GLU A 173 17.03 2.37 21.72
C GLU A 173 17.76 2.37 20.37
N ILE A 174 18.51 3.45 20.13
CA ILE A 174 19.47 3.58 19.04
C ILE A 174 20.87 3.48 19.65
N PRO A 175 21.53 2.30 19.64
CA PRO A 175 22.79 2.06 20.32
C PRO A 175 23.91 3.05 19.96
N GLU A 176 23.91 3.52 18.70
CA GLU A 176 24.87 4.50 18.21
C GLU A 176 24.75 5.85 18.95
N LEU A 177 23.52 6.22 19.32
CA LEU A 177 23.23 7.44 20.06
C LEU A 177 23.34 7.25 21.57
N THR A 178 22.89 6.11 22.09
CA THR A 178 23.01 5.78 23.51
C THR A 178 24.46 5.80 23.96
N ARG A 179 25.38 5.29 23.14
CA ARG A 179 26.83 5.25 23.40
C ARG A 179 27.45 6.63 23.65
N ILE A 180 26.90 7.68 23.07
CA ILE A 180 27.44 9.06 23.16
C ILE A 180 26.56 9.97 24.00
N SER A 181 25.53 9.45 24.65
CA SER A 181 24.50 10.21 25.36
C SER A 181 25.04 11.06 26.52
N ASP A 182 26.12 10.62 27.15
CA ASP A 182 26.81 11.38 28.20
C ASP A 182 27.41 12.72 27.71
N GLN A 183 27.77 12.76 26.41
CA GLN A 183 28.36 13.94 25.79
C GLN A 183 27.30 14.74 24.98
N PHE A 184 26.37 14.05 24.34
CA PHE A 184 25.37 14.61 23.46
C PHE A 184 24.00 14.00 23.72
N THR A 185 23.25 14.62 24.61
CA THR A 185 21.93 14.14 25.03
C THR A 185 20.88 14.27 23.92
N ASN A 186 20.97 15.30 23.08
CA ASN A 186 19.99 15.63 22.04
C ASN A 186 20.62 15.54 20.67
N ILE A 187 20.17 14.59 19.86
CA ILE A 187 20.63 14.39 18.49
C ILE A 187 19.45 14.49 17.52
N VAL A 188 19.61 15.33 16.49
CA VAL A 188 18.61 15.46 15.41
C VAL A 188 18.84 14.37 14.38
N VAL A 189 17.79 13.61 14.06
CA VAL A 189 17.78 12.54 13.06
C VAL A 189 16.68 12.77 12.02
N LYS A 190 16.78 12.08 10.88
CA LYS A 190 15.72 12.07 9.86
C LYS A 190 14.64 11.06 10.20
N THR A 191 13.39 11.37 9.89
CA THR A 191 12.26 10.47 10.00
C THR A 191 11.94 9.82 8.64
N TRP A 192 11.12 8.77 8.65
CA TRP A 192 10.68 8.08 7.42
C TRP A 192 9.91 8.99 6.45
N ASP A 193 9.13 9.93 6.97
CA ASP A 193 8.35 10.92 6.21
C ASP A 193 9.17 12.17 5.83
N ASN A 194 10.50 12.06 5.78
CA ASN A 194 11.44 13.11 5.38
C ASN A 194 11.41 14.39 6.22
N LYS A 195 10.97 14.29 7.47
CA LYS A 195 11.09 15.35 8.46
C LYS A 195 12.33 15.10 9.32
N THR A 196 12.51 15.94 10.31
CA THR A 196 13.54 15.79 11.35
C THR A 196 12.91 15.74 12.72
N THR A 197 13.53 15.01 13.65
CA THR A 197 13.14 14.96 15.04
C THR A 197 14.38 14.90 15.91
N THR A 198 14.24 15.27 17.18
CA THR A 198 15.32 15.18 18.18
C THR A 198 15.12 13.92 19.00
N ILE A 199 16.13 13.07 19.05
CA ILE A 199 16.17 11.88 19.90
C ILE A 199 16.92 12.26 21.18
N HIS A 200 16.33 11.96 22.32
CA HIS A 200 16.88 12.24 23.64
C HIS A 200 17.58 11.00 24.19
N SER A 201 18.85 11.12 24.54
CA SER A 201 19.68 10.03 25.11
C SER A 201 19.66 8.72 24.33
N GLY A 202 19.43 8.78 23.01
CA GLY A 202 19.37 7.60 22.16
C GLY A 202 18.11 6.75 22.31
N LYS A 203 17.09 7.22 23.05
CA LYS A 203 15.84 6.49 23.32
C LYS A 203 14.66 7.13 22.61
N VAL A 204 13.76 6.28 22.16
CA VAL A 204 12.43 6.68 21.66
C VAL A 204 11.39 5.98 22.52
N THR A 205 10.52 6.75 23.15
CA THR A 205 9.40 6.24 23.97
C THR A 205 8.10 6.79 23.42
N CYS A 206 7.16 5.93 23.14
CA CYS A 206 5.87 6.26 22.55
C CYS A 206 4.94 6.88 23.59
N GLU A 207 4.27 7.99 23.26
CA GLU A 207 3.22 8.59 24.10
C GLU A 207 1.83 8.15 23.65
N ALA A 208 1.57 8.19 22.34
CA ALA A 208 0.33 7.70 21.75
C ALA A 208 0.64 6.49 20.87
N PHE A 209 0.25 5.30 21.30
CA PHE A 209 0.49 4.07 20.56
C PHE A 209 -0.08 4.18 19.14
N PRO A 210 0.70 3.89 18.08
CA PRO A 210 0.26 4.04 16.70
C PRO A 210 -0.92 3.12 16.38
N PHE A 211 -1.79 3.55 15.46
CA PHE A 211 -2.74 2.65 14.84
C PHE A 211 -2.00 1.74 13.84
N VAL A 212 -1.76 0.51 14.27
CA VAL A 212 -0.98 -0.46 13.50
C VAL A 212 -1.92 -1.37 12.72
N VAL A 213 -1.77 -1.37 11.40
CA VAL A 213 -2.44 -2.30 10.49
C VAL A 213 -1.38 -3.24 9.91
N LEU A 214 -1.59 -4.54 10.12
CA LEU A 214 -0.78 -5.61 9.55
C LEU A 214 -1.60 -6.28 8.45
N THR A 215 -1.09 -6.42 7.23
CA THR A 215 -1.82 -7.14 6.18
C THR A 215 -1.20 -8.50 5.90
N SER A 216 -2.04 -9.46 5.51
CA SER A 216 -1.63 -10.81 5.12
C SER A 216 -2.56 -11.38 4.06
N ASN A 217 -1.99 -12.10 3.08
CA ASN A 217 -2.75 -12.86 2.10
C ASN A 217 -3.05 -14.30 2.58
N GLY A 218 -2.55 -14.68 3.77
CA GLY A 218 -2.71 -16.02 4.31
C GLY A 218 -1.75 -17.05 3.71
N GLU A 219 -0.66 -16.59 3.08
CA GLU A 219 0.35 -17.49 2.51
C GLU A 219 1.12 -18.27 3.60
N ARG A 220 1.12 -17.75 4.83
CA ARG A 220 1.70 -18.38 6.01
C ARG A 220 0.87 -18.12 7.27
N GLU A 221 0.83 -19.12 8.15
CA GLU A 221 0.20 -18.99 9.47
C GLU A 221 1.12 -18.27 10.46
N PHE A 222 0.50 -17.50 11.35
CA PHE A 222 1.19 -16.83 12.46
C PHE A 222 1.07 -17.64 13.75
N THR A 223 2.02 -17.48 14.65
CA THR A 223 2.02 -18.16 15.95
C THR A 223 0.80 -17.76 16.79
N PRO A 224 0.25 -18.66 17.63
CA PRO A 224 -0.83 -18.32 18.55
C PRO A 224 -0.48 -17.14 19.48
N ALA A 225 0.80 -16.99 19.84
CA ALA A 225 1.30 -15.89 20.66
C ALA A 225 1.13 -14.54 19.95
N PHE A 226 1.40 -14.47 18.65
CA PHE A 226 1.19 -13.28 17.84
C PHE A 226 -0.30 -13.00 17.64
N LEU A 227 -1.08 -14.02 17.24
CA LEU A 227 -2.50 -13.86 16.94
C LEU A 227 -3.31 -13.37 18.15
N ARG A 228 -3.01 -13.84 19.37
CA ARG A 228 -3.73 -13.37 20.57
C ARG A 228 -3.48 -11.91 20.93
N ARG A 229 -2.41 -11.31 20.41
CA ARG A 229 -2.06 -9.90 20.64
C ARG A 229 -2.61 -8.95 19.58
N CYS A 230 -3.09 -9.51 18.47
CA CYS A 230 -3.74 -8.75 17.41
C CYS A 230 -5.27 -8.87 17.52
N LEU A 231 -5.97 -7.81 17.12
CA LEU A 231 -7.35 -7.96 16.67
C LEU A 231 -7.31 -8.50 15.23
N ARG A 232 -8.26 -9.35 14.88
CA ARG A 232 -8.26 -10.02 13.57
C ARG A 232 -9.48 -9.62 12.77
N LEU A 233 -9.25 -9.09 11.58
CA LEU A 233 -10.27 -8.75 10.61
C LEU A 233 -10.01 -9.57 9.35
N ASP A 234 -10.98 -10.38 8.95
CA ASP A 234 -10.93 -11.10 7.68
C ASP A 234 -11.77 -10.37 6.64
N LEU A 235 -11.09 -9.82 5.61
CA LEU A 235 -11.75 -9.17 4.48
C LEU A 235 -12.12 -10.25 3.46
N GLY A 236 -13.34 -10.76 3.59
CA GLY A 236 -13.95 -11.63 2.60
C GLY A 236 -14.08 -10.95 1.22
N GLU A 237 -14.40 -11.75 0.22
CA GLU A 237 -14.70 -11.24 -1.11
C GLU A 237 -15.88 -10.27 -1.07
N PRO A 238 -15.84 -9.17 -1.84
CA PRO A 238 -16.93 -8.21 -1.86
C PRO A 238 -18.20 -8.82 -2.48
N THR A 239 -19.33 -8.54 -1.88
CA THR A 239 -20.65 -8.88 -2.42
C THR A 239 -20.93 -8.11 -3.72
N PRO A 240 -21.87 -8.54 -4.58
CA PRO A 240 -22.25 -7.81 -5.78
C PRO A 240 -22.60 -6.34 -5.54
N LYS A 241 -23.30 -6.04 -4.44
CA LYS A 241 -23.64 -4.65 -4.06
C LYS A 241 -22.42 -3.83 -3.66
N GLU A 242 -21.48 -4.44 -2.97
CA GLU A 242 -20.22 -3.79 -2.60
C GLU A 242 -19.35 -3.54 -3.83
N LEU A 243 -19.28 -4.49 -4.79
CA LEU A 243 -18.60 -4.28 -6.06
C LEU A 243 -19.17 -3.11 -6.85
N GLU A 244 -20.51 -3.00 -6.93
CA GLU A 244 -21.17 -1.86 -7.56
C GLU A 244 -20.80 -0.54 -6.87
N ALA A 245 -20.79 -0.51 -5.52
CA ALA A 245 -20.40 0.66 -4.75
C ALA A 245 -18.93 1.03 -4.98
N ILE A 246 -18.02 0.05 -5.01
CA ILE A 246 -16.60 0.24 -5.31
C ILE A 246 -16.42 0.80 -6.72
N VAL A 247 -17.07 0.21 -7.72
CA VAL A 247 -17.01 0.68 -9.11
C VAL A 247 -17.53 2.11 -9.22
N LYS A 248 -18.66 2.43 -8.58
CA LYS A 248 -19.22 3.77 -8.54
C LYS A 248 -18.27 4.78 -7.88
N ALA A 249 -17.65 4.41 -6.78
CA ALA A 249 -16.70 5.29 -6.07
C ALA A 249 -15.45 5.61 -6.90
N HIS A 250 -15.00 4.67 -7.74
CA HIS A 250 -13.79 4.83 -8.56
C HIS A 250 -14.05 5.42 -9.95
N LEU A 251 -15.21 5.10 -10.57
CA LEU A 251 -15.48 5.37 -11.98
C LEU A 251 -16.72 6.25 -12.22
N GLY A 252 -17.41 6.67 -11.14
CA GLY A 252 -18.57 7.58 -11.22
C GLY A 252 -19.72 6.97 -12.00
N ASP A 253 -20.29 7.76 -12.92
CA ASP A 253 -21.53 7.42 -13.67
C ASP A 253 -21.35 6.29 -14.71
N SER A 254 -20.17 5.69 -14.82
CA SER A 254 -19.92 4.57 -15.75
C SER A 254 -20.54 3.24 -15.31
N ILE A 255 -21.34 3.23 -14.24
CA ILE A 255 -21.85 2.00 -13.60
C ILE A 255 -22.80 1.21 -14.54
N GLU A 256 -23.62 1.88 -15.34
CA GLU A 256 -24.53 1.19 -16.26
C GLU A 256 -23.76 0.39 -17.33
N GLN A 257 -22.65 0.94 -17.82
CA GLN A 257 -21.78 0.26 -18.78
C GLN A 257 -20.96 -0.84 -18.12
N ALA A 258 -20.77 -0.78 -16.80
CA ALA A 258 -20.01 -1.72 -16.02
C ALA A 258 -20.79 -2.99 -15.63
N LYS A 259 -22.12 -2.94 -15.55
CA LYS A 259 -22.97 -4.06 -15.10
C LYS A 259 -22.66 -5.40 -15.79
N PRO A 260 -22.59 -5.48 -17.13
CA PRO A 260 -22.29 -6.76 -17.80
C PRO A 260 -20.89 -7.29 -17.45
N ILE A 261 -19.94 -6.40 -17.18
CA ILE A 261 -18.57 -6.78 -16.82
C ILE A 261 -18.53 -7.28 -15.37
N ILE A 262 -19.29 -6.66 -14.48
CA ILE A 262 -19.45 -7.09 -13.09
C ILE A 262 -20.08 -8.50 -13.04
N GLU A 263 -21.13 -8.74 -13.83
CA GLU A 263 -21.75 -10.05 -13.93
C GLU A 263 -20.77 -11.13 -14.43
N THR A 264 -20.04 -10.84 -15.50
CA THR A 264 -18.98 -11.73 -16.03
C THR A 264 -17.89 -11.99 -14.99
N PHE A 265 -17.48 -10.96 -14.25
CA PHE A 265 -16.49 -11.08 -13.17
C PHE A 265 -17.00 -12.02 -12.07
N LEU A 266 -18.23 -11.81 -11.59
CA LEU A 266 -18.85 -12.64 -10.54
C LEU A 266 -19.03 -14.10 -10.94
N GLU A 267 -19.38 -14.35 -12.20
CA GLU A 267 -19.47 -15.72 -12.73
C GLU A 267 -18.10 -16.42 -12.77
N ARG A 268 -17.07 -15.69 -13.15
CA ARG A 268 -15.69 -16.22 -13.21
C ARG A 268 -15.09 -16.38 -11.81
N GLN A 269 -15.37 -15.46 -10.88
CA GLN A 269 -14.91 -15.55 -9.50
C GLN A 269 -15.40 -16.85 -8.80
N LYS A 270 -16.56 -17.38 -9.17
CA LYS A 270 -17.02 -18.70 -8.71
C LYS A 270 -16.16 -19.88 -9.19
N LYS A 271 -15.38 -19.70 -10.26
CA LYS A 271 -14.57 -20.74 -10.89
C LYS A 271 -13.08 -20.64 -10.56
N GLY A 272 -12.64 -19.50 -10.06
CA GLY A 272 -11.25 -19.26 -9.73
C GLY A 272 -11.02 -17.87 -9.12
N ASP A 273 -9.81 -17.65 -8.60
CA ASP A 273 -9.47 -16.41 -7.91
C ASP A 273 -9.29 -15.24 -8.88
N LEU A 274 -10.09 -14.19 -8.68
CA LEU A 274 -10.00 -12.90 -9.37
C LEU A 274 -9.90 -11.77 -8.34
N ALA A 275 -9.07 -10.78 -8.64
CA ALA A 275 -8.92 -9.62 -7.78
C ALA A 275 -9.79 -8.44 -8.24
N THR A 276 -10.31 -7.65 -7.29
CA THR A 276 -11.16 -6.48 -7.59
C THR A 276 -10.47 -5.43 -8.46
N ASP A 277 -9.14 -5.31 -8.38
CA ASP A 277 -8.39 -4.39 -9.26
C ASP A 277 -8.40 -4.81 -10.72
N GLN A 278 -8.50 -6.12 -11.02
CA GLN A 278 -8.68 -6.62 -12.40
C GLN A 278 -10.04 -6.17 -12.96
N LEU A 279 -11.11 -6.25 -12.15
CA LEU A 279 -12.43 -5.72 -12.52
C LEU A 279 -12.37 -4.23 -12.81
N LEU A 280 -11.78 -3.45 -11.90
CA LEU A 280 -11.65 -2.00 -12.08
C LEU A 280 -10.84 -1.64 -13.34
N ASN A 281 -9.74 -2.36 -13.60
CA ASN A 281 -8.94 -2.19 -14.81
C ASN A 281 -9.75 -2.51 -16.08
N ALA A 282 -10.52 -3.60 -16.08
CA ALA A 282 -11.36 -3.99 -17.21
C ALA A 282 -12.44 -2.93 -17.49
N ILE A 283 -13.16 -2.49 -16.48
CA ILE A 283 -14.19 -1.46 -16.63
C ILE A 283 -13.58 -0.13 -17.12
N TYR A 284 -12.49 0.32 -16.50
CA TYR A 284 -11.80 1.56 -16.90
C TYR A 284 -11.40 1.52 -18.37
N LEU A 285 -10.73 0.46 -18.80
CA LEU A 285 -10.28 0.34 -20.19
C LEU A 285 -11.46 0.33 -21.15
N LEU A 286 -12.50 -0.46 -20.85
CA LEU A 286 -13.67 -0.57 -21.72
C LEU A 286 -14.46 0.74 -21.79
N THR A 287 -14.64 1.45 -20.68
CA THR A 287 -15.37 2.75 -20.68
C THR A 287 -14.60 3.84 -21.40
N LYS A 288 -13.26 3.83 -21.34
CA LYS A 288 -12.42 4.84 -22.04
C LYS A 288 -12.23 4.49 -23.53
N THR A 289 -12.36 3.21 -23.92
CA THR A 289 -12.14 2.78 -25.30
C THR A 289 -13.41 2.70 -26.13
N VAL A 290 -14.57 2.40 -25.51
CA VAL A 290 -15.86 2.25 -26.24
C VAL A 290 -16.42 3.60 -26.73
N ASN A 291 -16.11 4.73 -26.06
CA ASN A 291 -16.49 6.07 -26.49
C ASN A 291 -15.70 6.62 -27.69
N THR A 292 -14.68 5.89 -28.15
CA THR A 292 -14.01 6.18 -29.40
C THR A 292 -14.56 5.24 -30.48
N GLU A 293 -15.33 5.79 -31.44
CA GLU A 293 -15.80 5.03 -32.61
C GLU A 293 -14.63 4.30 -33.26
N TYR A 294 -14.61 2.99 -33.09
CA TYR A 294 -13.58 2.11 -33.64
C TYR A 294 -13.92 1.81 -35.09
N SER A 295 -13.21 2.39 -36.04
CA SER A 295 -13.15 1.91 -37.42
C SER A 295 -11.77 1.34 -37.71
N PRO A 296 -11.61 0.06 -37.91
CA PRO A 296 -10.36 -0.53 -38.37
C PRO A 296 -10.12 -0.19 -39.83
N ILE A 297 -9.13 0.67 -40.12
CA ILE A 297 -8.62 0.77 -41.50
C ILE A 297 -7.67 -0.39 -41.69
N GLY A 298 -8.03 -1.36 -42.52
CA GLY A 298 -7.14 -2.37 -43.07
C GLY A 298 -7.32 -3.83 -42.63
N GLU A 299 -8.34 -4.18 -41.83
CA GLU A 299 -8.67 -5.61 -41.62
C GLU A 299 -9.99 -5.95 -42.30
N SER A 300 -9.87 -6.79 -43.36
CA SER A 300 -10.96 -7.46 -44.02
C SER A 300 -11.67 -8.40 -43.05
N GLN A 301 -12.99 -8.21 -42.96
CA GLN A 301 -13.99 -8.95 -42.22
C GLN A 301 -14.37 -8.34 -40.85
N GLU A 302 -15.66 -8.09 -40.73
CA GLU A 302 -16.40 -7.72 -39.54
C GLU A 302 -16.25 -8.80 -38.44
N GLU A 303 -15.11 -8.83 -37.76
CA GLU A 303 -15.14 -9.39 -36.41
C GLU A 303 -16.05 -8.51 -35.58
N ASP A 304 -17.12 -9.11 -35.11
CA ASP A 304 -18.14 -8.50 -34.28
C ASP A 304 -17.48 -7.69 -33.13
N LYS A 305 -17.91 -6.45 -32.95
CA LYS A 305 -17.41 -5.57 -31.87
C LYS A 305 -17.52 -6.24 -30.50
N ASP A 306 -18.53 -7.10 -30.35
CA ASP A 306 -18.75 -7.84 -29.12
C ASP A 306 -17.71 -8.94 -28.91
N GLN A 307 -17.27 -9.65 -29.96
CA GLN A 307 -16.19 -10.64 -29.84
C GLN A 307 -14.83 -10.01 -29.47
N LYS A 308 -14.51 -8.82 -30.00
CA LYS A 308 -13.28 -8.10 -29.63
C LYS A 308 -13.32 -7.62 -28.18
N LYS A 309 -14.49 -7.19 -27.73
CA LYS A 309 -14.74 -6.80 -26.33
C LYS A 309 -14.60 -8.01 -25.40
N GLU A 310 -15.20 -9.13 -25.73
CA GLU A 310 -15.08 -10.37 -24.96
C GLU A 310 -13.63 -10.84 -24.86
N ARG A 311 -12.89 -10.90 -25.97
CA ARG A 311 -11.46 -11.25 -25.94
C ARG A 311 -10.61 -10.34 -25.07
N LEU A 312 -10.93 -9.04 -25.02
CA LEU A 312 -10.24 -8.09 -24.17
C LEU A 312 -10.58 -8.34 -22.69
N ILE A 313 -11.85 -8.58 -22.38
CA ILE A 313 -12.30 -8.97 -21.03
C ILE A 313 -11.59 -10.25 -20.58
N ASP A 314 -11.52 -11.27 -21.46
CA ASP A 314 -10.84 -12.53 -21.17
C ASP A 314 -9.37 -12.35 -20.81
N ARG A 315 -8.68 -11.45 -21.50
CA ARG A 315 -7.26 -11.13 -21.20
C ARG A 315 -7.07 -10.33 -19.93
N LEU A 316 -8.04 -9.52 -19.53
CA LEU A 316 -7.96 -8.69 -18.34
C LEU A 316 -8.41 -9.43 -17.07
N LEU A 317 -9.39 -10.35 -17.22
CA LEU A 317 -9.91 -11.18 -16.14
C LEU A 317 -9.29 -12.59 -16.18
N GLN A 318 -7.97 -12.67 -16.05
CA GLN A 318 -7.25 -13.94 -15.94
C GLN A 318 -7.21 -14.38 -14.47
N TYR A 319 -7.37 -15.69 -14.23
CA TYR A 319 -7.28 -16.25 -12.90
C TYR A 319 -5.89 -16.08 -12.29
N LEU A 320 -5.81 -15.75 -11.00
CA LEU A 320 -4.54 -15.57 -10.29
C LEU A 320 -3.84 -16.90 -10.01
N SER A 321 -4.61 -17.99 -9.96
CA SER A 321 -4.14 -19.36 -9.64
C SER A 321 -3.84 -20.23 -10.88
N SER A 322 -3.95 -19.68 -12.09
CA SER A 322 -3.60 -20.42 -13.32
C SER A 322 -2.13 -20.17 -13.70
N ILE A 323 -1.23 -20.86 -13.02
CA ILE A 323 0.13 -21.16 -13.47
C ILE A 323 0.34 -22.67 -13.36
#